data_09491117e59e299d282540973b6fbd3e
#
_entry.id   09491117e59e299d282540973b6fbd3e
#
_cell.length_a   1.000
_cell.length_b   1.000
_cell.length_c   1.000
_cell.angle_alpha   90.00
_cell.angle_beta   90.00
_cell.angle_gamma   90.00
#
_symmetry.space_group_name_H-M   'P 1'
#
loop_
_entity.id
_entity.type
_entity.pdbx_description
1 polymer ?
#
loop_
_entity_poly.entity_id
_entity_poly.type
_entity_poly.pdbx_seq_one_letter_code
_entity_poly.pdbx_strand_id
1 'polypeptide(L)'
;MPIENPFQDPLRFERQTPECVIVIFGANGDLTKRKLLPALYRLAFDRRLAAGFAIVGISRTPLSDDDFREKMRASVEQFSEDTKLDDDVWAAFARGLYYVSGDIGDAGLYQRLGEKLGQIENERHTGGNALFYQIGRAHV
;
A
#
# COMPACT_ATOMS: atom_id res chain seq x y z
N MET A 1 -3.79 -26.46 -14.08
CA MET A 1 -3.66 -26.23 -12.64
C MET A 1 -4.74 -25.30 -12.16
N PRO A 2 -5.60 -25.76 -11.30
CA PRO A 2 -6.65 -24.89 -10.80
C PRO A 2 -6.08 -23.72 -10.00
N ILE A 3 -6.74 -22.60 -10.09
CA ILE A 3 -6.39 -21.45 -9.30
C ILE A 3 -6.89 -21.69 -7.90
N GLU A 4 -5.98 -21.65 -6.95
CA GLU A 4 -6.35 -21.87 -5.57
C GLU A 4 -6.71 -20.56 -4.91
N ASN A 5 -7.72 -20.60 -4.07
CA ASN A 5 -8.07 -19.49 -3.23
C ASN A 5 -7.11 -19.48 -2.04
N PRO A 6 -6.27 -18.46 -1.89
CA PRO A 6 -5.29 -18.44 -0.79
C PRO A 6 -5.95 -18.51 0.59
N PHE A 7 -7.22 -18.18 0.70
CA PHE A 7 -7.93 -18.25 1.97
C PHE A 7 -8.49 -19.62 2.26
N GLN A 8 -8.45 -20.56 1.31
CA GLN A 8 -8.92 -21.92 1.50
C GLN A 8 -7.80 -22.88 1.85
N ASP A 9 -6.56 -22.53 1.52
CA ASP A 9 -5.41 -23.38 1.76
C ASP A 9 -4.64 -22.84 2.97
N PRO A 10 -4.69 -23.49 4.12
CA PRO A 10 -4.00 -23.00 5.31
C PRO A 10 -2.50 -22.82 5.12
N LEU A 11 -1.89 -23.62 4.27
CA LEU A 11 -0.46 -23.51 4.02
C LEU A 11 -0.11 -22.22 3.29
N ARG A 12 -1.06 -21.64 2.59
CA ARG A 12 -0.83 -20.41 1.87
C ARG A 12 -0.68 -19.18 2.77
N PHE A 13 -1.22 -19.26 3.97
CA PHE A 13 -1.05 -18.16 4.92
C PHE A 13 0.40 -17.99 5.37
N GLU A 14 1.20 -19.02 5.19
CA GLU A 14 2.63 -18.96 5.51
C GLU A 14 3.44 -18.32 4.40
N ARG A 15 2.86 -18.11 3.24
CA ARG A 15 3.56 -17.60 2.07
C ARG A 15 3.39 -16.10 1.94
N GLN A 16 4.29 -15.49 1.19
CA GLN A 16 4.20 -14.09 0.87
C GLN A 16 3.00 -13.80 -0.03
N THR A 17 2.50 -12.56 0.06
CA THR A 17 1.49 -12.08 -0.86
C THR A 17 2.07 -12.00 -2.28
N PRO A 18 1.21 -12.06 -3.31
CA PRO A 18 1.70 -11.84 -4.68
C PRO A 18 2.31 -10.47 -4.85
N GLU A 19 3.25 -10.36 -5.77
CA GLU A 19 3.79 -9.05 -6.15
C GLU A 19 2.70 -8.25 -6.84
N CYS A 20 2.38 -7.10 -6.29
CA CYS A 20 1.33 -6.24 -6.83
C CYS A 20 1.45 -4.84 -6.25
N VAL A 21 0.69 -3.93 -6.86
CA VAL A 21 0.54 -2.57 -6.34
C VAL A 21 -0.88 -2.45 -5.77
N ILE A 22 -0.99 -1.95 -4.56
CA ILE A 22 -2.30 -1.60 -4.00
C ILE A 22 -2.46 -0.09 -4.13
N VAL A 23 -3.50 0.33 -4.83
CA VAL A 23 -3.84 1.74 -4.99
C VAL A 23 -4.94 2.07 -3.99
N ILE A 24 -4.67 2.98 -3.08
CA ILE A 24 -5.58 3.30 -1.98
C ILE A 24 -6.12 4.71 -2.18
N PHE A 25 -7.40 4.82 -2.53
CA PHE A 25 -8.08 6.11 -2.59
C PHE A 25 -8.49 6.52 -1.18
N GLY A 26 -8.23 7.77 -0.83
CA GLY A 26 -8.48 8.23 0.53
C GLY A 26 -7.36 7.89 1.48
N ALA A 27 -6.13 7.86 1.00
CA ALA A 27 -4.98 7.42 1.78
C ALA A 27 -4.70 8.28 3.01
N ASN A 28 -5.17 9.52 3.01
CA ASN A 28 -4.98 10.41 4.15
C ASN A 28 -6.10 10.30 5.18
N GLY A 29 -7.01 9.36 5.01
CA GLY A 29 -8.14 9.17 5.91
C GLY A 29 -7.80 8.32 7.12
N ASP A 30 -8.69 8.35 8.10
CA ASP A 30 -8.52 7.66 9.37
C ASP A 30 -8.36 6.15 9.22
N LEU A 31 -9.18 5.53 8.37
CA LEU A 31 -9.15 4.08 8.24
C LEU A 31 -7.80 3.60 7.71
N THR A 32 -7.24 4.33 6.74
CA THR A 32 -5.91 4.01 6.21
C THR A 32 -4.88 4.09 7.32
N LYS A 33 -4.88 5.18 8.08
CA LYS A 33 -3.88 5.42 9.11
C LYS A 33 -4.02 4.48 10.29
N ARG A 34 -5.24 4.22 10.73
CA ARG A 34 -5.48 3.45 11.94
C ARG A 34 -5.47 1.95 11.74
N LYS A 35 -5.86 1.50 10.56
CA LYS A 35 -6.07 0.06 10.33
C LYS A 35 -5.24 -0.48 9.18
N LEU A 36 -5.36 0.14 8.00
CA LEU A 36 -4.80 -0.48 6.80
C LEU A 36 -3.27 -0.46 6.80
N LEU A 37 -2.67 0.70 7.03
CA LEU A 37 -1.22 0.81 7.01
C LEU A 37 -0.56 0.00 8.14
N PRO A 38 -1.09 0.02 9.37
CA PRO A 38 -0.54 -0.86 10.41
C PRO A 38 -0.62 -2.33 10.05
N ALA A 39 -1.74 -2.76 9.43
CA ALA A 39 -1.88 -4.16 9.02
C ALA A 39 -0.88 -4.54 7.94
N LEU A 40 -0.69 -3.67 6.96
CA LEU A 40 0.28 -3.92 5.89
C LEU A 40 1.71 -3.92 6.42
N TYR A 41 2.02 -3.02 7.34
CA TYR A 41 3.32 -3.02 7.99
C TYR A 41 3.54 -4.32 8.78
N ARG A 42 2.52 -4.82 9.46
CA ARG A 42 2.61 -6.09 10.17
C ARG A 42 2.97 -7.23 9.23
N LEU A 43 2.37 -7.24 8.04
CA LEU A 43 2.73 -8.24 7.04
C LEU A 43 4.19 -8.12 6.62
N ALA A 44 4.67 -6.89 6.46
CA ALA A 44 6.08 -6.67 6.14
C ALA A 44 7.00 -7.15 7.26
N PHE A 45 6.61 -6.86 8.49
CA PHE A 45 7.37 -7.29 9.67
C PHE A 45 7.46 -8.81 9.76
N ASP A 46 6.38 -9.49 9.43
CA ASP A 46 6.32 -10.95 9.45
C ASP A 46 6.89 -11.58 8.17
N ARG A 47 7.44 -10.76 7.27
CA ARG A 47 8.03 -11.18 6.00
C ARG A 47 7.03 -11.87 5.08
N ARG A 48 5.80 -11.39 5.10
CA ARG A 48 4.71 -11.93 4.25
C ARG A 48 4.40 -11.07 3.04
N LEU A 49 5.04 -9.89 2.93
CA LEU A 49 4.90 -9.07 1.74
C LEU A 49 5.98 -9.44 0.74
N ALA A 50 5.59 -9.56 -0.53
CA ALA A 50 6.55 -9.80 -1.59
C ALA A 50 7.48 -8.61 -1.75
N ALA A 51 8.70 -8.86 -2.19
CA ALA A 51 9.71 -7.81 -2.33
C ALA A 51 9.27 -6.70 -3.28
N GLY A 52 8.50 -7.03 -4.30
CA GLY A 52 8.01 -6.06 -5.27
C GLY A 52 6.69 -5.40 -4.90
N PHE A 53 6.17 -5.70 -3.72
CA PHE A 53 4.90 -5.12 -3.26
C PHE A 53 5.02 -3.61 -3.12
N ALA A 54 4.01 -2.88 -3.60
CA ALA A 54 4.01 -1.43 -3.52
C ALA A 54 2.62 -0.92 -3.17
N ILE A 55 2.57 0.28 -2.59
CA ILE A 55 1.33 0.93 -2.20
C ILE A 55 1.34 2.34 -2.79
N VAL A 56 0.27 2.72 -3.47
CA VAL A 56 0.10 4.08 -3.95
C VAL A 56 -1.07 4.69 -3.19
N GLY A 57 -0.77 5.70 -2.37
CA GLY A 57 -1.80 6.45 -1.68
C GLY A 57 -2.28 7.61 -2.55
N ILE A 58 -3.58 7.86 -2.56
CA ILE A 58 -4.17 8.95 -3.31
C ILE A 58 -5.06 9.75 -2.37
N SER A 59 -4.86 11.04 -2.31
CA SER A 59 -5.77 11.95 -1.64
C SER A 59 -5.61 13.35 -2.23
N ARG A 60 -6.45 14.27 -1.79
CA ARG A 60 -6.41 15.64 -2.32
C ARG A 60 -5.28 16.47 -1.71
N THR A 61 -4.71 16.04 -0.61
CA THR A 61 -3.64 16.77 0.04
C THR A 61 -2.35 16.66 -0.77
N PRO A 62 -1.70 17.77 -1.15
CA PRO A 62 -0.43 17.69 -1.86
C PRO A 62 0.68 17.20 -0.93
N LEU A 63 1.31 16.10 -1.29
CA LEU A 63 2.41 15.51 -0.53
C LEU A 63 3.41 14.91 -1.50
N SER A 64 4.68 14.94 -1.13
CA SER A 64 5.69 14.15 -1.83
C SER A 64 5.62 12.71 -1.34
N ASP A 65 6.31 11.81 -2.03
CA ASP A 65 6.43 10.43 -1.56
C ASP A 65 7.06 10.39 -0.17
N ASP A 66 8.09 11.22 0.06
CA ASP A 66 8.75 11.25 1.36
C ASP A 66 7.85 11.78 2.48
N ASP A 67 7.06 12.81 2.18
CA ASP A 67 6.10 13.32 3.17
C ASP A 67 5.06 12.28 3.51
N PHE A 68 4.58 11.55 2.51
CA PHE A 68 3.63 10.48 2.73
C PHE A 68 4.23 9.38 3.58
N ARG A 69 5.48 9.01 3.30
CA ARG A 69 6.18 7.99 4.07
C ARG A 69 6.30 8.38 5.54
N GLU A 70 6.65 9.64 5.81
CA GLU A 70 6.75 10.11 7.19
C GLU A 70 5.41 10.09 7.91
N LYS A 71 4.36 10.52 7.23
CA LYS A 71 3.01 10.48 7.82
C LYS A 71 2.60 9.04 8.13
N MET A 72 2.89 8.12 7.24
CA MET A 72 2.53 6.71 7.46
C MET A 72 3.37 6.10 8.56
N ARG A 73 4.63 6.49 8.67
CA ARG A 73 5.46 6.02 9.78
C ARG A 73 4.88 6.43 11.13
N ALA A 74 4.49 7.69 11.24
CA ALA A 74 3.89 8.17 12.49
C ALA A 74 2.61 7.42 12.81
N SER A 75 1.80 7.11 11.80
CA SER A 75 0.56 6.36 12.00
C SER A 75 0.83 4.93 12.46
N VAL A 76 1.78 4.26 11.81
CA VAL A 76 2.13 2.90 12.19
C VAL A 76 2.67 2.87 13.60
N GLU A 77 3.51 3.82 13.96
CA GLU A 77 4.06 3.94 15.31
C GLU A 77 2.97 4.09 16.35
N GLN A 78 1.95 4.90 16.04
CA GLN A 78 0.88 5.20 16.97
C GLN A 78 -0.14 4.07 17.09
N PHE A 79 -0.46 3.41 15.98
CA PHE A 79 -1.60 2.49 15.90
C PHE A 79 -1.23 1.01 15.81
N SER A 80 0.04 0.67 15.75
CA SER A 80 0.46 -0.74 15.77
C SER A 80 0.56 -1.20 17.22
N GLU A 81 -0.44 -1.91 17.67
CA GLU A 81 -0.51 -2.33 19.07
C GLU A 81 0.42 -3.49 19.37
N ASP A 82 0.49 -4.46 18.48
CA ASP A 82 1.20 -5.71 18.71
C ASP A 82 2.57 -5.77 18.05
N THR A 83 2.89 -4.79 17.21
CA THR A 83 4.12 -4.81 16.45
C THR A 83 4.92 -3.56 16.71
N LYS A 84 6.09 -3.73 17.27
CA LYS A 84 6.99 -2.63 17.52
C LYS A 84 7.59 -2.20 16.18
N LEU A 85 7.69 -0.89 15.97
CA LEU A 85 8.28 -0.39 14.75
C LEU A 85 9.78 -0.65 14.75
N ASP A 86 10.24 -1.36 13.72
CA ASP A 86 11.65 -1.66 13.50
C ASP A 86 12.16 -0.79 12.37
N ASP A 87 13.24 -0.06 12.60
CA ASP A 87 13.75 0.92 11.62
C ASP A 87 14.14 0.25 10.30
N ASP A 88 14.74 -0.91 10.35
CA ASP A 88 15.15 -1.60 9.12
C ASP A 88 13.97 -2.12 8.34
N VAL A 89 13.00 -2.69 9.03
CA VAL A 89 11.77 -3.16 8.40
C VAL A 89 11.02 -1.97 7.82
N TRP A 90 10.92 -0.88 8.57
CA TRP A 90 10.25 0.31 8.08
C TRP A 90 10.93 0.87 6.82
N ALA A 91 12.25 0.95 6.82
CA ALA A 91 12.97 1.48 5.67
C ALA A 91 12.69 0.67 4.40
N ALA A 92 12.65 -0.64 4.51
CA ALA A 92 12.33 -1.51 3.39
C ALA A 92 10.87 -1.36 2.95
N PHE A 93 9.96 -1.29 3.90
CA PHE A 93 8.53 -1.12 3.63
C PHE A 93 8.27 0.23 2.98
N ALA A 94 8.88 1.29 3.48
CA ALA A 94 8.66 2.65 3.00
C ALA A 94 9.10 2.84 1.55
N ARG A 95 10.07 2.09 1.09
CA ARG A 95 10.50 2.17 -0.31
C ARG A 95 9.37 1.79 -1.27
N GLY A 96 8.41 1.01 -0.80
CA GLY A 96 7.24 0.63 -1.59
C GLY A 96 6.04 1.56 -1.41
N LEU A 97 6.20 2.66 -0.69
CA LEU A 97 5.13 3.62 -0.49
C LEU A 97 5.28 4.78 -1.46
N TYR A 98 4.25 5.03 -2.24
CA TYR A 98 4.20 6.10 -3.23
C TYR A 98 2.92 6.90 -3.04
N TYR A 99 2.91 8.12 -3.57
CA TYR A 99 1.77 9.00 -3.37
C TYR A 99 1.43 9.77 -4.64
N VAL A 100 0.15 9.95 -4.88
CA VAL A 100 -0.35 10.81 -5.96
C VAL A 100 -1.42 11.70 -5.37
N SER A 101 -1.28 13.02 -5.54
CA SER A 101 -2.32 13.94 -5.09
C SER A 101 -3.34 14.18 -6.19
N GLY A 102 -4.59 14.27 -5.82
CA GLY A 102 -5.67 14.55 -6.77
C GLY A 102 -7.01 14.12 -6.24
N ASP A 103 -8.04 14.51 -6.97
CA ASP A 103 -9.42 14.17 -6.67
C ASP A 103 -9.89 13.10 -7.64
N ILE A 104 -10.71 12.19 -7.15
CA ILE A 104 -11.29 11.12 -7.98
C ILE A 104 -11.99 11.65 -9.23
N GLY A 105 -12.60 12.84 -9.13
CA GLY A 105 -13.26 13.46 -10.28
C GLY A 105 -12.33 14.15 -11.26
N ASP A 106 -11.04 14.20 -10.97
CA ASP A 106 -10.07 14.93 -11.79
C ASP A 106 -9.46 14.00 -12.83
N ALA A 107 -9.65 14.28 -14.11
CA ALA A 107 -9.10 13.47 -15.18
C ALA A 107 -7.56 13.43 -15.13
N GLY A 108 -6.93 14.52 -14.68
CA GLY A 108 -5.48 14.57 -14.53
C GLY A 108 -4.94 13.60 -13.50
N LEU A 109 -5.75 13.24 -12.52
CA LEU A 109 -5.33 12.25 -11.52
C LEU A 109 -4.98 10.92 -12.17
N TYR A 110 -5.83 10.46 -13.08
CA TYR A 110 -5.63 9.14 -13.69
C TYR A 110 -4.40 9.11 -14.59
N GLN A 111 -4.08 10.24 -15.22
CA GLN A 111 -2.83 10.34 -15.98
C GLN A 111 -1.62 10.27 -15.05
N ARG A 112 -1.64 11.01 -13.96
CA ARG A 112 -0.55 10.99 -12.98
C ARG A 112 -0.41 9.60 -12.34
N LEU A 113 -1.53 8.96 -12.07
CA LEU A 113 -1.52 7.61 -11.51
C LEU A 113 -0.88 6.62 -12.49
N GLY A 114 -1.26 6.72 -13.78
CA GLY A 114 -0.66 5.86 -14.79
C GLY A 114 0.85 6.02 -14.87
N GLU A 115 1.33 7.26 -14.81
CA GLU A 115 2.76 7.54 -14.81
C GLU A 115 3.45 6.96 -13.57
N LYS A 116 2.81 7.11 -12.42
CA LYS A 116 3.36 6.57 -11.16
C LYS A 116 3.42 5.05 -11.21
N LEU A 117 2.38 4.41 -11.74
CA LEU A 117 2.36 2.95 -11.87
C LEU A 117 3.46 2.46 -12.81
N GLY A 118 3.72 3.19 -13.88
CA GLY A 118 4.82 2.86 -14.78
C GLY A 118 6.18 2.97 -14.09
N GLN A 119 6.37 4.01 -13.30
CA GLN A 119 7.58 4.19 -12.51
C GLN A 119 7.78 3.03 -11.54
N ILE A 120 6.70 2.65 -10.84
CA ILE A 120 6.76 1.56 -9.86
C ILE A 120 7.12 0.25 -10.54
N GLU A 121 6.53 -0.03 -11.70
CA GLU A 121 6.84 -1.26 -12.43
C GLU A 121 8.31 -1.33 -12.79
N ASN A 122 8.88 -0.21 -13.23
CA ASN A 122 10.31 -0.16 -13.55
C ASN A 122 11.21 -0.36 -12.33
N GLU A 123 10.79 0.16 -11.19
CA GLU A 123 11.62 0.10 -9.97
C GLU A 123 11.45 -1.21 -9.21
N ARG A 124 10.25 -1.78 -9.22
CA ARG A 124 9.92 -2.87 -8.30
C ARG A 124 9.45 -4.15 -8.99
N HIS A 125 9.17 -4.11 -10.27
CA HIS A 125 8.78 -5.30 -11.05
C HIS A 125 7.56 -6.01 -10.45
N THR A 126 6.44 -5.29 -10.39
CA THR A 126 5.22 -5.82 -9.78
C THR A 126 4.42 -6.73 -10.71
N GLY A 127 4.91 -6.96 -11.92
CA GLY A 127 4.22 -7.81 -12.88
C GLY A 127 3.00 -7.17 -13.50
N GLY A 128 2.85 -5.85 -13.35
CA GLY A 128 1.70 -5.13 -13.88
C GLY A 128 0.42 -5.34 -13.10
N ASN A 129 0.46 -6.06 -11.99
CA ASN A 129 -0.72 -6.33 -11.18
C ASN A 129 -1.04 -5.13 -10.29
N ALA A 130 -2.28 -4.68 -10.32
CA ALA A 130 -2.70 -3.57 -9.47
C ALA A 130 -4.08 -3.85 -8.88
N LEU A 131 -4.23 -3.58 -7.60
CA LEU A 131 -5.50 -3.68 -6.88
C LEU A 131 -5.92 -2.29 -6.46
N PHE A 132 -7.16 -1.94 -6.71
CA PHE A 132 -7.69 -0.63 -6.34
C PHE A 132 -8.58 -0.76 -5.12
N TYR A 133 -8.29 0.06 -4.11
CA TYR A 133 -9.02 0.04 -2.86
C TYR A 133 -9.55 1.42 -2.55
N GLN A 134 -10.87 1.54 -2.45
CA GLN A 134 -11.53 2.81 -2.17
C GLN A 134 -12.03 2.80 -0.74
N ILE A 135 -11.48 3.69 0.08
CA ILE A 135 -11.76 3.71 1.51
C ILE A 135 -12.72 4.84 1.84
N GLY A 136 -13.64 4.57 2.76
CA GLY A 136 -14.51 5.59 3.31
C GLY A 136 -15.71 5.95 2.47
N ARG A 137 -15.95 5.24 1.35
CA ARG A 137 -17.12 5.44 0.50
C ARG A 137 -17.94 4.18 0.53
N ALA A 138 -19.09 4.32 1.05
CA ALA A 138 -20.02 3.20 0.95
C ALA A 138 -20.51 3.06 -0.47
N HIS A 139 -20.58 3.38 -1.12
CA HIS A 139 -21.03 3.39 -2.09
C HIS A 139 -21.27 3.20 -2.70
N VAL A 140 -21.29 3.30 -2.84
CA VAL A 140 -21.62 3.44 -3.25
C VAL A 140 -22.12 3.36 -3.90
#